data_ea038c5b8583cb1db36f8f188003507a
#
_entry.id   ea038c5b8583cb1db36f8f188003507a
#
_cell.length_a   1.000
_cell.length_b   1.000
_cell.length_c   1.000
_cell.angle_alpha   90.00
_cell.angle_beta   90.00
_cell.angle_gamma   90.00
#
_symmetry.space_group_name_H-M   'P 1'
#
loop_
_entity.id
_entity.type
_entity.pdbx_description
1 polymer ?
#
loop_
_entity_poly.entity_id
_entity_poly.type
_entity_poly.pdbx_seq_one_letter_code
_entity_poly.pdbx_strand_id
1 'polypeptide(L)'
;MDAMLCRIDMHTGDLDAADAWYREKAPRELTHLNVMRRYQYLTQAMVELEDGRPDTVQLTLAPLEPYIQNCARIIDGIHLNVLTAIALYRKKDERWRERLTAALDAAAEYRFIRTVSVYGTAVLPLLEALDWDGDKAWRKRLMAAVRTQAAVSYTHLTLPTT
;
A
#
# COMPACT_ATOMS: atom_id res chain seq x y z
N MET A 1 8.14 12.67 10.71
CA MET A 1 8.98 13.06 9.56
C MET A 1 9.65 11.85 8.92
N ASP A 2 10.31 11.03 9.66
CA ASP A 2 11.12 9.89 9.17
C ASP A 2 10.39 8.86 8.26
N ALA A 3 9.15 8.48 8.59
CA ALA A 3 8.37 7.55 7.76
C ALA A 3 7.97 8.14 6.39
N MET A 4 7.85 9.45 6.28
CA MET A 4 7.61 10.12 5.01
C MET A 4 8.86 10.10 4.13
N LEU A 5 10.03 10.31 4.71
CA LEU A 5 11.31 10.18 4.01
C LEU A 5 11.50 8.75 3.52
N CYS A 6 11.25 7.74 4.36
CA CYS A 6 11.30 6.33 3.98
C CYS A 6 10.43 6.03 2.73
N ARG A 7 9.22 6.61 2.64
CA ARG A 7 8.39 6.45 1.42
C ARG A 7 8.99 7.13 0.20
N ILE A 8 9.66 8.27 0.38
CA ILE A 8 10.38 8.94 -0.72
C ILE A 8 11.54 8.06 -1.15
N ASP A 9 12.34 7.54 -0.22
CA ASP A 9 13.47 6.65 -0.49
C ASP A 9 13.02 5.42 -1.29
N MET A 10 11.91 4.77 -0.88
CA MET A 10 11.31 3.66 -1.63
C MET A 10 10.91 4.07 -3.06
N HIS A 11 10.30 5.26 -3.24
CA HIS A 11 9.91 5.75 -4.55
C HIS A 11 11.09 6.12 -5.45
N THR A 12 12.21 6.52 -4.87
CA THR A 12 13.45 6.83 -5.60
C THR A 12 14.37 5.62 -5.78
N GLY A 13 13.98 4.47 -5.21
CA GLY A 13 14.72 3.21 -5.32
C GLY A 13 15.85 3.05 -4.29
N ASP A 14 15.95 3.92 -3.29
CA ASP A 14 16.88 3.79 -2.17
C ASP A 14 16.30 2.82 -1.12
N LEU A 15 16.39 1.53 -1.43
CA LEU A 15 15.86 0.47 -0.56
C LEU A 15 16.73 0.28 0.69
N ASP A 16 18.01 0.60 0.63
CA ASP A 16 18.90 0.52 1.81
C ASP A 16 18.51 1.53 2.89
N ALA A 17 18.16 2.77 2.49
CA ALA A 17 17.63 3.77 3.41
C ALA A 17 16.27 3.37 4.01
N ALA A 18 15.40 2.76 3.20
CA ALA A 18 14.11 2.25 3.67
C ALA A 18 14.28 1.11 4.69
N ASP A 19 15.20 0.18 4.45
CA ASP A 19 15.51 -0.92 5.36
C ASP A 19 16.18 -0.42 6.67
N ALA A 20 17.03 0.59 6.58
CA ALA A 20 17.60 1.23 7.77
C ALA A 20 16.50 1.86 8.63
N TRP A 21 15.55 2.58 8.02
CA TRP A 21 14.38 3.10 8.74
C TRP A 21 13.56 1.99 9.38
N TYR A 22 13.30 0.90 8.66
CA TYR A 22 12.56 -0.26 9.19
C TYR A 22 13.24 -0.85 10.43
N ARG A 23 14.54 -1.05 10.39
CA ARG A 23 15.31 -1.62 11.51
C ARG A 23 15.38 -0.72 12.73
N GLU A 24 15.48 0.59 12.54
CA GLU A 24 15.76 1.52 13.63
C GLU A 24 14.52 2.20 14.20
N LYS A 25 13.51 2.50 13.36
CA LYS A 25 12.45 3.45 13.68
C LYS A 25 11.03 2.90 13.51
N ALA A 26 10.84 1.77 12.82
CA ALA A 26 9.53 1.18 12.63
C ALA A 26 8.89 0.78 13.98
N PRO A 27 7.55 0.84 14.10
CA PRO A 27 6.86 0.40 15.30
C PRO A 27 7.16 -1.07 15.63
N ARG A 28 7.58 -1.34 16.86
CA ARG A 28 7.81 -2.71 17.36
C ARG A 28 6.63 -3.24 18.16
N GLU A 29 5.87 -2.34 18.76
CA GLU A 29 4.67 -2.68 19.51
C GLU A 29 3.49 -2.85 18.57
N LEU A 30 3.01 -4.08 18.44
CA LEU A 30 1.89 -4.45 17.58
C LEU A 30 0.64 -4.88 18.36
N THR A 31 0.72 -4.95 19.68
CA THR A 31 -0.42 -5.33 20.53
C THR A 31 -1.28 -4.14 20.94
N HIS A 32 -0.68 -2.95 21.07
CA HIS A 32 -1.37 -1.72 21.42
C HIS A 32 -1.11 -0.64 20.37
N LEU A 33 -2.18 -0.21 19.69
CA LEU A 33 -2.06 0.83 18.67
C LEU A 33 -1.68 2.18 19.29
N ASN A 34 -0.54 2.72 18.87
CA ASN A 34 -0.26 4.14 19.02
C ASN A 34 -0.81 4.89 17.80
N VAL A 35 -1.99 5.52 17.96
CA VAL A 35 -2.71 6.23 16.90
C VAL A 35 -1.87 7.31 16.21
N MET A 36 -0.98 7.98 16.96
CA MET A 36 -0.09 9.00 16.41
C MET A 36 0.94 8.41 15.45
N ARG A 37 1.20 7.12 15.56
CA ARG A 37 2.14 6.39 14.70
C ARG A 37 1.47 5.63 13.55
N ARG A 38 0.17 5.79 13.31
CA ARG A 38 -0.55 5.05 12.26
C ARG A 38 0.10 5.11 10.88
N TYR A 39 0.64 6.27 10.51
CA TYR A 39 1.37 6.44 9.25
C TYR A 39 2.63 5.57 9.20
N GLN A 40 3.29 5.35 10.33
CA GLN A 40 4.47 4.50 10.43
C GLN A 40 4.11 3.02 10.25
N TYR A 41 2.96 2.53 10.78
CA TYR A 41 2.50 1.16 10.54
C TYR A 41 2.21 0.91 9.04
N LEU A 42 1.55 1.85 8.37
CA LEU A 42 1.32 1.76 6.93
C LEU A 42 2.64 1.76 6.14
N THR A 43 3.60 2.59 6.52
CA THR A 43 4.92 2.63 5.89
C THR A 43 5.70 1.35 6.15
N GLN A 44 5.65 0.82 7.37
CA GLN A 44 6.27 -0.47 7.72
C GLN A 44 5.73 -1.60 6.84
N ALA A 45 4.40 -1.68 6.66
CA ALA A 45 3.78 -2.67 5.78
C ALA A 45 4.25 -2.54 4.31
N MET A 46 4.50 -1.31 3.83
CA MET A 46 5.07 -1.10 2.49
C MET A 46 6.50 -1.65 2.38
N VAL A 47 7.37 -1.38 3.37
CA VAL A 47 8.74 -1.94 3.40
C VAL A 47 8.69 -3.47 3.46
N GLU A 48 7.83 -4.04 4.30
CA GLU A 48 7.66 -5.50 4.41
C GLU A 48 7.24 -6.14 3.08
N LEU A 49 6.41 -5.46 2.28
CA LEU A 49 6.07 -5.92 0.94
C LEU A 49 7.27 -5.86 -0.01
N GLU A 50 8.03 -4.77 -0.02
CA GLU A 50 9.23 -4.66 -0.87
C GLU A 50 10.27 -5.73 -0.51
N ASP A 51 10.44 -6.05 0.78
CA ASP A 51 11.33 -7.12 1.25
C ASP A 51 10.80 -8.54 1.02
N GLY A 52 9.65 -8.69 0.34
CA GLY A 52 9.06 -10.00 0.06
C GLY A 52 8.52 -10.72 1.30
N ARG A 53 8.07 -9.99 2.32
CA ARG A 53 7.56 -10.52 3.59
C ARG A 53 6.03 -10.30 3.75
N PRO A 54 5.19 -10.86 2.87
CA PRO A 54 3.73 -10.63 2.92
C PRO A 54 3.07 -11.17 4.19
N ASP A 55 3.68 -12.14 4.88
CA ASP A 55 3.15 -12.71 6.13
C ASP A 55 3.17 -11.69 7.28
N THR A 56 4.19 -10.83 7.35
CA THR A 56 4.32 -9.84 8.41
C THR A 56 3.37 -8.67 8.23
N VAL A 57 2.98 -8.34 7.01
CA VAL A 57 2.07 -7.22 6.68
C VAL A 57 0.75 -7.29 7.45
N GLN A 58 0.13 -8.47 7.50
CA GLN A 58 -1.13 -8.65 8.22
C GLN A 58 -0.97 -8.40 9.73
N LEU A 59 0.12 -8.86 10.32
CA LEU A 59 0.43 -8.62 11.74
C LEU A 59 0.65 -7.13 12.01
N THR A 60 1.40 -6.47 11.14
CA THR A 60 1.69 -5.02 11.24
C THR A 60 0.42 -4.18 11.13
N LEU A 61 -0.52 -4.56 10.27
CA LEU A 61 -1.74 -3.80 10.03
C LEU A 61 -2.89 -4.16 10.99
N ALA A 62 -2.87 -5.32 11.64
CA ALA A 62 -3.94 -5.79 12.51
C ALA A 62 -4.38 -4.77 13.59
N PRO A 63 -3.46 -4.05 14.27
CA PRO A 63 -3.87 -3.05 15.28
C PRO A 63 -4.63 -1.86 14.70
N LEU A 64 -4.42 -1.55 13.39
CA LEU A 64 -5.09 -0.41 12.73
C LEU A 64 -6.54 -0.71 12.39
N GLU A 65 -6.89 -1.96 12.14
CA GLU A 65 -8.20 -2.34 11.59
C GLU A 65 -9.38 -1.87 12.46
N PRO A 66 -9.43 -2.20 13.77
CA PRO A 66 -10.52 -1.71 14.63
C PRO A 66 -10.53 -0.19 14.80
N TYR A 67 -9.38 0.46 14.80
CA TYR A 67 -9.31 1.91 14.88
C TYR A 67 -9.88 2.58 13.61
N ILE A 68 -9.53 2.09 12.44
CA ILE A 68 -10.01 2.62 11.16
C ILE A 68 -11.54 2.49 11.08
N GLN A 69 -12.09 1.32 11.46
CA GLN A 69 -13.52 1.06 11.46
C GLN A 69 -14.26 1.98 12.43
N ASN A 70 -13.78 2.09 13.68
CA ASN A 70 -14.45 2.88 14.72
C ASN A 70 -14.37 4.40 14.51
N CYS A 71 -13.32 4.88 13.81
CA CYS A 71 -13.10 6.32 13.60
C CYS A 71 -13.42 6.78 12.17
N ALA A 72 -14.03 5.95 11.33
CA ALA A 72 -14.37 6.24 9.93
C ALA A 72 -13.19 6.85 9.14
N ARG A 73 -12.01 6.28 9.28
CA ARG A 73 -10.77 6.76 8.64
C ARG A 73 -10.67 6.26 7.21
N ILE A 74 -11.39 6.91 6.28
CA ILE A 74 -11.54 6.45 4.89
C ILE A 74 -10.18 6.27 4.19
N ILE A 75 -9.30 7.27 4.21
CA ILE A 75 -8.01 7.21 3.50
C ILE A 75 -7.11 6.11 4.09
N ASP A 76 -7.02 6.04 5.42
CA ASP A 76 -6.23 5.01 6.11
C ASP A 76 -6.82 3.62 5.81
N GLY A 77 -8.16 3.50 5.72
CA GLY A 77 -8.87 2.27 5.36
C GLY A 77 -8.57 1.82 3.93
N ILE A 78 -8.52 2.74 2.96
CA ILE A 78 -8.13 2.42 1.59
C ILE A 78 -6.70 1.87 1.57
N HIS A 79 -5.75 2.54 2.21
CA HIS A 79 -4.36 2.09 2.28
C HIS A 79 -4.24 0.72 2.95
N LEU A 80 -4.90 0.50 4.08
CA LEU A 80 -4.92 -0.78 4.79
C LEU A 80 -5.43 -1.91 3.89
N ASN A 81 -6.56 -1.70 3.22
CA ASN A 81 -7.16 -2.72 2.37
C ASN A 81 -6.32 -3.00 1.12
N VAL A 82 -5.70 -1.99 0.49
CA VAL A 82 -4.79 -2.21 -0.65
C VAL A 82 -3.55 -3.00 -0.23
N LEU A 83 -2.90 -2.62 0.87
CA LEU A 83 -1.70 -3.31 1.38
C LEU A 83 -2.02 -4.77 1.75
N THR A 84 -3.15 -4.98 2.43
CA THR A 84 -3.62 -6.32 2.77
C THR A 84 -3.92 -7.14 1.52
N ALA A 85 -4.58 -6.54 0.51
CA ALA A 85 -4.86 -7.21 -0.75
C ALA A 85 -3.57 -7.64 -1.47
N ILE A 86 -2.56 -6.77 -1.55
CA ILE A 86 -1.26 -7.10 -2.15
C ILE A 86 -0.60 -8.26 -1.41
N ALA A 87 -0.58 -8.23 -0.08
CA ALA A 87 -0.01 -9.30 0.74
C ALA A 87 -0.71 -10.65 0.50
N LEU A 88 -2.05 -10.66 0.51
CA LEU A 88 -2.86 -11.85 0.24
C LEU A 88 -2.65 -12.38 -1.18
N TYR A 89 -2.62 -11.49 -2.18
CA TYR A 89 -2.38 -11.87 -3.58
C TYR A 89 -1.03 -12.59 -3.74
N ARG A 90 0.04 -12.06 -3.13
CA ARG A 90 1.37 -12.69 -3.15
C ARG A 90 1.38 -14.07 -2.47
N LYS A 91 0.50 -14.27 -1.49
CA LYS A 91 0.28 -15.57 -0.80
C LYS A 91 -0.67 -16.49 -1.55
N LYS A 92 -1.22 -16.09 -2.69
CA LYS A 92 -2.25 -16.82 -3.45
C LYS A 92 -3.53 -17.10 -2.64
N ASP A 93 -3.89 -16.18 -1.75
CA ASP A 93 -5.09 -16.23 -0.91
C ASP A 93 -6.19 -15.39 -1.56
N GLU A 94 -7.26 -16.03 -2.03
CA GLU A 94 -8.34 -15.40 -2.80
C GLU A 94 -9.09 -14.28 -2.06
N ARG A 95 -8.95 -14.16 -0.74
CA ARG A 95 -9.51 -13.05 0.06
C ARG A 95 -8.96 -11.68 -0.35
N TRP A 96 -7.88 -11.64 -1.15
CA TRP A 96 -7.38 -10.39 -1.72
C TRP A 96 -8.45 -9.64 -2.53
N ARG A 97 -9.37 -10.38 -3.18
CA ARG A 97 -10.44 -9.79 -4.01
C ARG A 97 -11.40 -8.94 -3.17
N GLU A 98 -11.83 -9.48 -2.05
CA GLU A 98 -12.71 -8.78 -1.11
C GLU A 98 -12.04 -7.50 -0.58
N ARG A 99 -10.78 -7.60 -0.16
CA ARG A 99 -10.01 -6.44 0.35
C ARG A 99 -9.82 -5.37 -0.73
N LEU A 100 -9.46 -5.76 -1.95
CA LEU A 100 -9.29 -4.80 -3.03
C LEU A 100 -10.63 -4.16 -3.44
N THR A 101 -11.71 -4.93 -3.52
CA THR A 101 -13.05 -4.41 -3.81
C THR A 101 -13.44 -3.33 -2.78
N ALA A 102 -13.30 -3.61 -1.49
CA ALA A 102 -13.60 -2.65 -0.44
C ALA A 102 -12.76 -1.35 -0.57
N ALA A 103 -11.48 -1.47 -0.94
CA ALA A 103 -10.64 -0.31 -1.20
C ALA A 103 -11.09 0.50 -2.41
N LEU A 104 -11.47 -0.18 -3.51
CA LEU A 104 -11.90 0.48 -4.75
C LEU A 104 -13.26 1.15 -4.59
N ASP A 105 -14.20 0.52 -3.88
CA ASP A 105 -15.52 1.11 -3.60
C ASP A 105 -15.38 2.41 -2.82
N ALA A 106 -14.62 2.39 -1.73
CA ALA A 106 -14.34 3.59 -0.96
C ALA A 106 -13.57 4.65 -1.77
N ALA A 107 -12.55 4.24 -2.52
CA ALA A 107 -11.76 5.17 -3.32
C ALA A 107 -12.58 5.80 -4.46
N ALA A 108 -13.48 5.05 -5.09
CA ALA A 108 -14.36 5.55 -6.16
C ALA A 108 -15.42 6.51 -5.62
N GLU A 109 -16.04 6.21 -4.47
CA GLU A 109 -17.02 7.07 -3.80
C GLU A 109 -16.44 8.47 -3.55
N TYR A 110 -15.23 8.56 -3.01
CA TYR A 110 -14.57 9.82 -2.70
C TYR A 110 -13.66 10.35 -3.82
N ARG A 111 -13.65 9.70 -4.98
CA ARG A 111 -12.81 10.07 -6.15
C ARG A 111 -11.31 10.07 -5.88
N PHE A 112 -10.83 9.26 -4.94
CA PHE A 112 -9.43 9.16 -4.57
C PHE A 112 -8.67 8.21 -5.52
N ILE A 113 -7.89 8.76 -6.44
CA ILE A 113 -7.07 7.97 -7.36
C ILE A 113 -5.68 7.70 -6.75
N ARG A 114 -5.04 8.73 -6.18
CA ARG A 114 -3.66 8.64 -5.70
C ARG A 114 -3.47 7.65 -4.56
N THR A 115 -4.47 7.48 -3.69
CA THR A 115 -4.44 6.52 -2.57
C THR A 115 -4.25 5.06 -3.00
N VAL A 116 -4.66 4.73 -4.24
CA VAL A 116 -4.47 3.41 -4.83
C VAL A 116 -3.29 3.41 -5.79
N SER A 117 -3.17 4.44 -6.65
CA SER A 117 -2.14 4.46 -7.69
C SER A 117 -0.72 4.56 -7.15
N VAL A 118 -0.52 5.05 -5.94
CA VAL A 118 0.80 5.13 -5.29
C VAL A 118 1.51 3.77 -5.17
N TYR A 119 0.75 2.68 -5.20
CA TYR A 119 1.30 1.32 -5.12
C TYR A 119 1.79 0.76 -6.46
N GLY A 120 1.60 1.47 -7.56
CA GLY A 120 2.22 1.22 -8.86
C GLY A 120 2.26 -0.25 -9.29
N THR A 121 3.47 -0.78 -9.47
CA THR A 121 3.71 -2.17 -9.89
C THR A 121 3.13 -3.21 -8.95
N ALA A 122 3.04 -2.93 -7.65
CA ALA A 122 2.53 -3.88 -6.66
C ALA A 122 1.03 -4.12 -6.78
N VAL A 123 0.24 -3.08 -7.13
CA VAL A 123 -1.23 -3.18 -7.23
C VAL A 123 -1.73 -3.46 -8.65
N LEU A 124 -0.93 -3.17 -9.68
CA LEU A 124 -1.33 -3.31 -11.07
C LEU A 124 -1.86 -4.71 -11.43
N PRO A 125 -1.16 -5.82 -11.13
CA PRO A 125 -1.64 -7.16 -11.46
C PRO A 125 -2.97 -7.51 -10.77
N LEU A 126 -3.19 -7.00 -9.55
CA LEU A 126 -4.45 -7.21 -8.84
C LEU A 126 -5.61 -6.51 -9.54
N LEU A 127 -5.39 -5.25 -9.97
CA LEU A 127 -6.40 -4.47 -10.69
C LEU A 127 -6.75 -5.08 -12.06
N GLU A 128 -5.79 -5.71 -12.72
CA GLU A 128 -6.00 -6.40 -14.00
C GLU A 128 -6.75 -7.72 -13.80
N ALA A 129 -6.51 -8.42 -12.69
CA ALA A 129 -7.15 -9.70 -12.37
C ALA A 129 -8.52 -9.58 -11.70
N LEU A 130 -8.86 -8.39 -11.16
CA LEU A 130 -10.14 -8.18 -10.48
C LEU A 130 -11.23 -7.80 -11.46
N ASP A 131 -12.31 -8.58 -11.49
CA ASP A 131 -13.57 -8.17 -12.11
C ASP A 131 -14.37 -7.31 -11.12
N TRP A 132 -14.22 -5.99 -11.27
CA TRP A 132 -14.89 -4.99 -10.43
C TRP A 132 -15.90 -4.22 -11.26
N ASP A 133 -17.15 -4.21 -10.85
CA ASP A 133 -18.32 -3.70 -11.57
C ASP A 133 -18.69 -2.24 -11.23
N GLY A 134 -17.82 -1.52 -10.49
CA GLY A 134 -18.02 -0.12 -10.14
C GLY A 134 -17.87 0.87 -11.29
N ASP A 135 -17.65 2.15 -10.98
CA ASP A 135 -17.54 3.25 -11.96
C ASP A 135 -16.43 3.00 -12.99
N LYS A 136 -16.82 2.65 -14.21
CA LYS A 136 -15.91 2.33 -15.33
C LYS A 136 -15.04 3.53 -15.73
N ALA A 137 -15.59 4.75 -15.70
CA ALA A 137 -14.84 5.95 -16.06
C ALA A 137 -13.77 6.27 -15.02
N TRP A 138 -14.10 6.12 -13.74
CA TRP A 138 -13.13 6.26 -12.65
C TRP A 138 -12.06 5.16 -12.72
N ARG A 139 -12.45 3.89 -12.94
CA ARG A 139 -11.51 2.77 -13.11
C ARG A 139 -10.50 3.04 -14.24
N LYS A 140 -10.97 3.55 -15.39
CA LYS A 140 -10.07 3.89 -16.52
C LYS A 140 -9.02 4.92 -16.11
N ARG A 141 -9.40 5.95 -15.35
CA ARG A 141 -8.47 6.97 -14.84
C ARG A 141 -7.50 6.38 -13.81
N LEU A 142 -8.00 5.53 -12.90
CA LEU A 142 -7.17 4.82 -11.94
C LEU A 142 -6.11 3.97 -12.65
N MET A 143 -6.51 3.14 -13.62
CA MET A 143 -5.59 2.28 -14.38
C MET A 143 -4.51 3.08 -15.10
N ALA A 144 -4.85 4.23 -15.71
CA ALA A 144 -3.89 5.12 -16.31
C ALA A 144 -2.87 5.66 -15.29
N ALA A 145 -3.35 6.11 -14.13
CA ALA A 145 -2.49 6.61 -13.05
C ALA A 145 -1.55 5.53 -12.49
N VAL A 146 -2.07 4.30 -12.28
CA VAL A 146 -1.28 3.16 -11.80
C VAL A 146 -0.19 2.78 -12.78
N ARG A 147 -0.50 2.73 -14.08
CA ARG A 147 0.51 2.41 -15.13
C ARG A 147 1.58 3.49 -15.22
N THR A 148 1.20 4.76 -15.10
CA THR A 148 2.17 5.87 -15.05
C THR A 148 3.10 5.72 -13.84
N GLN A 149 2.56 5.42 -12.67
CA GLN A 149 3.35 5.22 -11.45
C GLN A 149 4.28 4.00 -11.57
N ALA A 150 3.79 2.90 -12.15
CA ALA A 150 4.58 1.70 -12.40
C ALA A 150 5.75 1.96 -13.36
N ALA A 151 5.54 2.76 -14.42
CA ALA A 151 6.59 3.12 -15.37
C ALA A 151 7.70 3.97 -14.73
N VAL A 152 7.35 4.90 -13.83
CA VAL A 152 8.34 5.72 -13.10
C VAL A 152 9.25 4.84 -12.23
N SER A 153 8.67 3.89 -11.49
CA SER A 153 9.45 2.95 -10.66
C SER A 153 10.44 2.11 -11.49
N TYR A 154 10.05 1.73 -12.70
CA TYR A 154 10.92 0.95 -13.61
C TYR A 154 12.11 1.76 -14.14
N THR A 155 11.92 3.06 -14.40
CA THR A 155 12.99 3.94 -14.91
C THR A 155 14.09 4.18 -13.87
N HIS A 156 13.75 4.21 -12.59
CA HIS A 156 14.74 4.36 -11.51
C HIS A 156 15.62 3.12 -11.31
N LEU A 157 15.08 1.93 -11.60
CA LEU A 157 15.82 0.66 -11.51
C LEU A 157 16.78 0.40 -12.71
N THR A 158 16.61 1.12 -13.82
CA THR A 158 17.34 0.88 -15.07
C THR A 158 18.37 1.94 -15.43
N LEU A 159 18.46 3.04 -14.67
CA LEU A 159 19.51 4.03 -14.88
C LEU A 159 20.83 3.53 -14.26
N PRO A 160 21.91 3.37 -15.07
CA PRO A 160 23.21 3.03 -14.52
C PRO A 160 23.67 4.15 -13.59
N THR A 161 24.06 3.79 -12.36
CA THR A 161 24.81 4.65 -11.45
C THR A 161 26.16 4.98 -12.12
N THR A 162 26.25 6.15 -12.72
CA THR A 162 27.53 6.75 -13.17
C THR A 162 28.25 7.36 -12.00
#